data_defccba8a70be04c5a77e50751d7e042
#
_entry.id   defccba8a70be04c5a77e50751d7e042
#
_cell.length_a   1.000
_cell.length_b   1.000
_cell.length_c   1.000
_cell.angle_alpha   90.00
_cell.angle_beta   90.00
_cell.angle_gamma   90.00
#
_symmetry.space_group_name_H-M   'P 1'
#
loop_
_entity.id
_entity.type
_entity.pdbx_description
1 polymer ?
#
loop_
_entity_poly.entity_id
_entity_poly.type
_entity_poly.pdbx_seq_one_letter_code
_entity_poly.pdbx_strand_id
1 'polypeptide(L)'
;MVKSRHREIASAVIIDTQGRFLLQQRDQVPGIAQSGKIGLFGGHREVGETYLECVVREVYEEIGYFIASDRFEHLVSYNGTELDIDGDTMRSEFFIARDIPVDELNVTEGSLLVVEPDKLATLEHKLAPSVRFAMQAFEGRKRD
;
A
#
# COMPACT_ATOMS: atom_id res chain seq x y z
N MET A 1 18.13 -23.54 8.20
CA MET A 1 18.27 -22.54 7.14
C MET A 1 16.91 -22.12 6.65
N VAL A 2 16.64 -20.84 6.71
CA VAL A 2 15.34 -20.30 6.26
C VAL A 2 15.39 -20.09 4.74
N LYS A 3 14.42 -20.69 4.04
CA LYS A 3 14.30 -20.52 2.60
C LYS A 3 13.82 -19.11 2.29
N SER A 4 14.44 -18.45 1.33
CA SER A 4 13.93 -17.17 0.83
C SER A 4 12.61 -17.40 0.09
N ARG A 5 11.72 -16.42 0.15
CA ARG A 5 10.42 -16.46 -0.52
C ARG A 5 10.38 -15.44 -1.64
N HIS A 6 9.59 -15.74 -2.64
CA HIS A 6 9.22 -14.76 -3.66
C HIS A 6 7.77 -14.37 -3.42
N ARG A 7 7.54 -13.08 -3.28
CA ARG A 7 6.21 -12.55 -3.00
C ARG A 7 5.70 -11.75 -4.18
N GLU A 8 4.41 -11.89 -4.48
CA GLU A 8 3.74 -11.13 -5.52
C GLU A 8 2.65 -10.30 -4.87
N ILE A 9 2.81 -8.98 -4.90
CA ILE A 9 2.01 -8.06 -4.09
C ILE A 9 1.45 -6.95 -4.98
N ALA A 10 0.19 -6.58 -4.73
CA ALA A 10 -0.42 -5.38 -5.31
C ALA A 10 -0.89 -4.49 -4.18
N SER A 11 -0.58 -3.20 -4.27
CA SER A 11 -0.98 -2.24 -3.25
C SER A 11 -1.29 -0.89 -3.90
N ALA A 12 -1.91 0.00 -3.13
CA ALA A 12 -2.36 1.27 -3.68
C ALA A 12 -2.09 2.44 -2.74
N VAL A 13 -1.68 3.55 -3.35
CA VAL A 13 -1.70 4.86 -2.71
C VAL A 13 -3.13 5.36 -2.84
N ILE A 14 -3.83 5.47 -1.73
CA ILE A 14 -5.24 5.88 -1.71
C ILE A 14 -5.31 7.33 -1.26
N ILE A 15 -6.05 8.14 -2.01
CA ILE A 15 -6.17 9.57 -1.77
C ILE A 15 -7.64 9.90 -1.56
N ASP A 16 -7.96 10.62 -0.51
CA ASP A 16 -9.34 10.96 -0.20
C ASP A 16 -9.86 12.13 -1.05
N THR A 17 -11.10 12.54 -0.79
CA THR A 17 -11.74 13.61 -1.56
C THR A 17 -11.11 14.99 -1.32
N GLN A 18 -10.26 15.11 -0.30
CA GLN A 18 -9.57 16.36 0.02
C GLN A 18 -8.07 16.32 -0.30
N GLY A 19 -7.63 15.29 -1.03
CA GLY A 19 -6.23 15.15 -1.43
C GLY A 19 -5.30 14.62 -0.36
N ARG A 20 -5.83 14.05 0.72
CA ARG A 20 -5.03 13.49 1.80
C ARG A 20 -4.74 12.02 1.53
N PHE A 21 -3.60 11.53 2.01
CA PHE A 21 -3.25 10.12 1.90
C PHE A 21 -3.96 9.29 2.96
N LEU A 22 -4.52 8.15 2.54
CA LEU A 22 -5.15 7.19 3.43
C LEU A 22 -4.19 6.00 3.55
N LEU A 23 -3.57 5.88 4.72
CA LEU A 23 -2.54 4.88 4.99
C LEU A 23 -2.99 3.94 6.11
N GLN A 24 -2.30 2.82 6.22
CA GLN A 24 -2.58 1.83 7.26
C GLN A 24 -1.56 1.95 8.38
N GLN A 25 -2.02 2.23 9.59
CA GLN A 25 -1.19 2.11 10.77
C GLN A 25 -1.26 0.66 11.23
N ARG A 26 -0.16 -0.06 11.09
CA ARG A 26 -0.10 -1.47 11.47
C ARG A 26 -0.07 -1.61 12.99
N ASP A 27 -0.68 -2.70 13.49
CA ASP A 27 -0.65 -3.00 14.90
C ASP A 27 0.77 -3.38 15.34
N GLN A 28 1.10 -3.06 16.60
CA GLN A 28 2.38 -3.46 17.19
C GLN A 28 2.23 -4.87 17.75
N VAL A 29 2.60 -5.86 16.93
CA VAL A 29 2.55 -7.27 17.30
C VAL A 29 3.95 -7.84 17.18
N PRO A 30 4.55 -8.33 18.29
CA PRO A 30 5.91 -8.90 18.23
C PRO A 30 6.01 -10.03 17.21
N GLY A 31 7.11 -10.08 16.46
CA GLY A 31 7.38 -11.13 15.50
C GLY A 31 6.75 -10.93 14.13
N ILE A 32 5.96 -9.87 13.92
CA ILE A 32 5.39 -9.55 12.62
C ILE A 32 6.25 -8.52 11.91
N ALA A 33 6.55 -8.76 10.62
CA ALA A 33 7.34 -7.84 9.81
C ALA A 33 6.70 -6.46 9.76
N GLN A 34 7.52 -5.43 9.96
CA GLN A 34 7.09 -4.03 9.93
C GLN A 34 5.97 -3.72 10.91
N SER A 35 5.98 -4.41 12.07
CA SER A 35 5.05 -4.17 13.17
C SER A 35 5.12 -2.71 13.62
N GLY A 36 3.97 -2.07 13.79
CA GLY A 36 3.90 -0.67 14.20
C GLY A 36 4.26 0.34 13.13
N LYS A 37 4.63 -0.11 11.95
CA LYS A 37 4.96 0.79 10.83
C LYS A 37 3.70 1.21 10.07
N ILE A 38 3.85 2.26 9.27
CA ILE A 38 2.78 2.75 8.41
C ILE A 38 2.95 2.09 7.04
N GLY A 39 1.88 1.46 6.55
CA GLY A 39 1.87 0.74 5.28
C GLY A 39 0.82 1.26 4.31
N LEU A 40 0.86 0.71 3.10
CA LEU A 40 -0.20 0.89 2.12
C LEU A 40 -1.24 -0.22 2.31
N PHE A 41 -2.43 0.00 1.77
CA PHE A 41 -3.43 -1.07 1.66
C PHE A 41 -3.12 -1.92 0.43
N GLY A 42 -3.26 -3.22 0.57
CA GLY A 42 -2.96 -4.17 -0.49
C GLY A 42 -2.60 -5.54 0.08
N GLY A 43 -2.16 -6.46 -0.76
CA GLY A 43 -1.82 -7.79 -0.29
C GLY A 43 -1.31 -8.71 -1.38
N HIS A 44 -1.28 -10.00 -1.08
CA HIS A 44 -0.71 -11.02 -1.95
C HIS A 44 -1.65 -11.39 -3.08
N ARG A 45 -1.07 -11.53 -4.27
CA ARG A 45 -1.79 -11.99 -5.45
C ARG A 45 -2.09 -13.48 -5.31
N GLU A 46 -3.32 -13.85 -5.64
CA GLU A 46 -3.73 -15.26 -5.69
C GLU A 46 -3.48 -15.83 -7.09
N VAL A 47 -3.36 -17.16 -7.16
CA VAL A 47 -3.15 -17.85 -8.41
C VAL A 47 -4.32 -17.56 -9.37
N GLY A 48 -4.00 -17.19 -10.61
CA GLY A 48 -5.00 -16.86 -11.61
C GLY A 48 -5.51 -15.42 -11.58
N GLU A 49 -5.08 -14.66 -10.60
CA GLU A 49 -5.49 -13.27 -10.40
C GLU A 49 -4.47 -12.34 -11.07
N THR A 50 -4.94 -11.31 -11.76
CA THR A 50 -4.04 -10.24 -12.22
C THR A 50 -3.68 -9.35 -11.03
N TYR A 51 -2.63 -8.53 -11.17
CA TYR A 51 -2.30 -7.57 -10.11
C TYR A 51 -3.41 -6.54 -9.90
N LEU A 52 -4.08 -6.13 -10.99
CA LEU A 52 -5.22 -5.22 -10.87
C LEU A 52 -6.38 -5.88 -10.12
N GLU A 53 -6.70 -7.13 -10.45
CA GLU A 53 -7.72 -7.88 -9.70
C GLU A 53 -7.35 -8.02 -8.23
N CYS A 54 -6.06 -8.25 -7.95
CA CYS A 54 -5.54 -8.37 -6.60
C CYS A 54 -5.76 -7.09 -5.80
N VAL A 55 -5.39 -5.93 -6.35
CA VAL A 55 -5.54 -4.67 -5.62
C VAL A 55 -7.00 -4.33 -5.39
N VAL A 56 -7.86 -4.61 -6.37
CA VAL A 56 -9.32 -4.41 -6.20
C VAL A 56 -9.83 -5.23 -5.02
N ARG A 57 -9.48 -6.51 -4.97
CA ARG A 57 -9.93 -7.41 -3.92
C ARG A 57 -9.36 -7.05 -2.55
N GLU A 58 -8.04 -6.90 -2.47
CA GLU A 58 -7.36 -6.64 -1.20
C GLU A 58 -7.77 -5.32 -0.58
N VAL A 59 -7.85 -4.26 -1.39
CA VAL A 59 -8.28 -2.96 -0.87
C VAL A 59 -9.72 -3.03 -0.36
N TYR A 60 -10.60 -3.69 -1.10
CA TYR A 60 -11.99 -3.86 -0.66
C TYR A 60 -12.07 -4.60 0.68
N GLU A 61 -11.31 -5.68 0.82
CA GLU A 61 -11.29 -6.44 2.07
C GLU A 61 -10.81 -5.61 3.26
N GLU A 62 -9.84 -4.73 3.03
CA GLU A 62 -9.19 -4.00 4.12
C GLU A 62 -9.88 -2.70 4.49
N ILE A 63 -10.47 -1.98 3.53
CA ILE A 63 -11.11 -0.68 3.84
C ILE A 63 -12.63 -0.73 3.83
N GLY A 64 -13.23 -1.86 3.43
CA GLY A 64 -14.68 -2.02 3.44
C GLY A 64 -15.44 -1.14 2.44
N TYR A 65 -14.74 -0.59 1.46
CA TYR A 65 -15.31 0.27 0.44
C TYR A 65 -14.86 -0.21 -0.93
N PHE A 66 -15.80 -0.50 -1.82
CA PHE A 66 -15.44 -1.04 -3.13
C PHE A 66 -15.00 0.05 -4.09
N ILE A 67 -13.80 -0.12 -4.64
CA ILE A 67 -13.25 0.75 -5.67
C ILE A 67 -13.16 -0.08 -6.95
N ALA A 68 -13.86 0.35 -8.01
CA ALA A 68 -13.87 -0.38 -9.27
C ALA A 68 -12.49 -0.36 -9.93
N SER A 69 -12.21 -1.36 -10.75
CA SER A 69 -10.89 -1.54 -11.36
C SER A 69 -10.44 -0.34 -12.19
N ASP A 70 -11.36 0.33 -12.89
CA ASP A 70 -11.04 1.48 -13.72
C ASP A 70 -10.66 2.74 -12.93
N ARG A 71 -10.83 2.70 -11.60
CA ARG A 71 -10.43 3.78 -10.72
C ARG A 71 -9.02 3.60 -10.17
N PHE A 72 -8.39 2.46 -10.42
CA PHE A 72 -7.00 2.23 -10.05
C PHE A 72 -6.10 2.58 -11.24
N GLU A 73 -5.22 3.54 -11.04
CA GLU A 73 -4.24 3.95 -12.03
C GLU A 73 -2.90 3.32 -11.68
N HIS A 74 -2.24 2.68 -12.64
CA HIS A 74 -0.94 2.07 -12.37
C HIS A 74 0.10 3.15 -12.08
N LEU A 75 0.84 3.00 -10.98
CA LEU A 75 1.85 3.96 -10.56
C LEU A 75 3.25 3.50 -10.97
N VAL A 76 3.67 2.34 -10.47
CA VAL A 76 5.03 1.84 -10.67
C VAL A 76 5.09 0.35 -10.41
N SER A 77 6.02 -0.32 -11.10
CA SER A 77 6.36 -1.73 -10.86
C SER A 77 7.68 -1.83 -10.13
N TYR A 78 7.80 -2.86 -9.30
CA TYR A 78 9.05 -3.18 -8.62
C TYR A 78 9.31 -4.68 -8.74
N ASN A 79 10.56 -5.05 -9.03
CA ASN A 79 10.97 -6.45 -9.09
C ASN A 79 12.40 -6.54 -8.56
N GLY A 80 12.58 -7.27 -7.47
CA GLY A 80 13.90 -7.40 -6.86
C GLY A 80 13.83 -7.94 -5.45
N THR A 81 14.76 -7.49 -4.61
CA THR A 81 14.76 -7.86 -3.19
C THR A 81 13.54 -7.27 -2.51
N GLU A 82 12.94 -8.03 -1.60
CA GLU A 82 11.75 -7.60 -0.86
C GLU A 82 12.07 -6.33 -0.08
N LEU A 83 11.21 -5.31 -0.20
CA LEU A 83 11.45 -4.00 0.40
C LEU A 83 11.29 -4.00 1.92
N ASP A 84 10.31 -4.78 2.42
CA ASP A 84 9.94 -4.77 3.84
C ASP A 84 10.49 -5.95 4.63
N ILE A 85 10.97 -7.00 3.97
CA ILE A 85 11.42 -8.25 4.60
C ILE A 85 12.77 -8.65 4.05
N ASP A 86 13.77 -8.76 4.90
CA ASP A 86 15.11 -9.15 4.50
C ASP A 86 15.16 -10.59 4.00
N GLY A 87 15.92 -10.81 2.95
CA GLY A 87 16.22 -12.14 2.43
C GLY A 87 15.23 -12.67 1.42
N ASP A 88 14.08 -12.03 1.26
CA ASP A 88 13.07 -12.43 0.28
C ASP A 88 13.21 -11.63 -1.01
N THR A 89 12.51 -12.07 -2.05
CA THR A 89 12.33 -11.29 -3.28
C THR A 89 10.85 -10.98 -3.46
N MET A 90 10.59 -9.96 -4.27
CA MET A 90 9.19 -9.59 -4.55
C MET A 90 9.04 -9.04 -5.95
N ARG A 91 7.86 -9.25 -6.49
CA ARG A 91 7.32 -8.44 -7.57
C ARG A 91 6.12 -7.70 -7.02
N SER A 92 6.11 -6.39 -7.17
CA SER A 92 5.01 -5.57 -6.67
C SER A 92 4.53 -4.61 -7.74
N GLU A 93 3.21 -4.49 -7.86
CA GLU A 93 2.59 -3.47 -8.69
C GLU A 93 1.90 -2.49 -7.78
N PHE A 94 2.24 -1.21 -7.93
CA PHE A 94 1.67 -0.13 -7.12
C PHE A 94 0.69 0.66 -7.97
N PHE A 95 -0.45 1.00 -7.37
CA PHE A 95 -1.54 1.73 -8.03
C PHE A 95 -1.88 2.99 -7.25
N ILE A 96 -2.67 3.86 -7.86
CA ILE A 96 -3.23 5.06 -7.22
C ILE A 96 -4.75 5.00 -7.35
N ALA A 97 -5.46 5.32 -6.28
CA ALA A 97 -6.91 5.51 -6.31
C ALA A 97 -7.23 6.84 -5.65
N ARG A 98 -7.98 7.69 -6.34
CA ARG A 98 -8.28 9.07 -5.91
C ARG A 98 -9.76 9.24 -5.58
N ASP A 99 -10.07 10.33 -4.88
CA ASP A 99 -11.45 10.72 -4.56
C ASP A 99 -12.19 9.68 -3.75
N ILE A 100 -11.53 9.10 -2.77
CA ILE A 100 -12.10 8.07 -1.92
C ILE A 100 -12.71 8.72 -0.67
N PRO A 101 -14.01 8.50 -0.40
CA PRO A 101 -14.68 9.15 0.74
C PRO A 101 -14.28 8.50 2.06
N VAL A 102 -13.46 9.22 2.84
CA VAL A 102 -12.91 8.68 4.10
C VAL A 102 -14.00 8.26 5.08
N ASP A 103 -15.13 8.96 5.09
CA ASP A 103 -16.22 8.68 6.03
C ASP A 103 -16.96 7.38 5.75
N GLU A 104 -16.78 6.79 4.57
CA GLU A 104 -17.45 5.55 4.18
C GLU A 104 -16.58 4.32 4.37
N LEU A 105 -15.36 4.48 4.89
CA LEU A 105 -14.43 3.38 5.06
C LEU A 105 -14.68 2.64 6.38
N ASN A 106 -14.44 1.33 6.34
CA ASN A 106 -14.45 0.48 7.52
C ASN A 106 -13.18 -0.38 7.50
N VAL A 107 -12.13 0.12 8.12
CA VAL A 107 -10.82 -0.52 8.10
C VAL A 107 -10.83 -1.72 9.06
N THR A 108 -10.48 -2.90 8.54
CA THR A 108 -10.57 -4.17 9.27
C THR A 108 -9.23 -4.64 9.84
N GLU A 109 -8.10 -4.16 9.31
CA GLU A 109 -6.78 -4.53 9.79
C GLU A 109 -5.98 -3.28 10.11
N GLY A 110 -5.41 -3.24 11.32
CA GLY A 110 -4.76 -2.03 11.81
C GLY A 110 -5.76 -0.91 11.97
N SER A 111 -5.31 0.31 11.78
CA SER A 111 -6.20 1.48 11.82
C SER A 111 -5.90 2.42 10.66
N LEU A 112 -6.90 3.22 10.31
CA LEU A 112 -6.77 4.20 9.24
C LEU A 112 -5.99 5.41 9.76
N LEU A 113 -5.00 5.83 8.96
CA LEU A 113 -4.25 7.04 9.22
C LEU A 113 -4.46 7.99 8.04
N VAL A 114 -5.01 9.17 8.33
CA VAL A 114 -5.24 10.20 7.31
C VAL A 114 -4.11 11.21 7.42
N VAL A 115 -3.34 11.38 6.34
CA VAL A 115 -2.12 12.19 6.35
C VAL A 115 -2.18 13.28 5.31
N GLU A 116 -2.08 14.53 5.77
CA GLU A 116 -1.94 15.67 4.86
C GLU A 116 -0.62 15.52 4.08
N PRO A 117 -0.58 15.82 2.78
CA PRO A 117 0.62 15.63 1.98
C PRO A 117 1.86 16.33 2.55
N ASP A 118 1.70 17.53 3.11
CA ASP A 118 2.82 18.28 3.69
C ASP A 118 3.31 17.70 5.02
N LYS A 119 2.58 16.77 5.61
CA LYS A 119 2.96 16.09 6.86
C LYS A 119 3.64 14.75 6.65
N LEU A 120 3.64 14.25 5.43
CA LEU A 120 4.18 12.91 5.14
C LEU A 120 5.66 12.81 5.52
N ALA A 121 6.45 13.84 5.23
CA ALA A 121 7.88 13.84 5.55
C ALA A 121 8.15 13.73 7.05
N THR A 122 7.25 14.22 7.90
CA THR A 122 7.40 14.14 9.36
C THR A 122 7.25 12.72 9.88
N LEU A 123 6.64 11.84 9.07
CA LEU A 123 6.38 10.45 9.42
C LEU A 123 7.36 9.48 8.75
N GLU A 124 8.33 9.97 8.01
CA GLU A 124 9.19 9.14 7.19
C GLU A 124 9.82 7.97 7.96
N HIS A 125 10.27 8.23 9.18
CA HIS A 125 10.88 7.19 10.01
C HIS A 125 9.91 6.08 10.43
N LYS A 126 8.62 6.31 10.30
CA LYS A 126 7.57 5.32 10.62
C LYS A 126 7.04 4.61 9.38
N LEU A 127 7.37 5.09 8.19
CA LEU A 127 6.89 4.49 6.95
C LEU A 127 7.65 3.19 6.67
N ALA A 128 6.92 2.15 6.27
CA ALA A 128 7.55 0.94 5.74
C ALA A 128 8.32 1.29 4.45
N PRO A 129 9.41 0.58 4.14
CA PRO A 129 10.19 0.87 2.94
C PRO A 129 9.37 0.86 1.64
N SER A 130 8.38 -0.01 1.52
CA SER A 130 7.50 -0.06 0.34
C SER A 130 6.68 1.21 0.18
N VAL A 131 6.28 1.84 1.30
CA VAL A 131 5.57 3.12 1.25
C VAL A 131 6.48 4.21 0.74
N ARG A 132 7.72 4.27 1.25
CA ARG A 132 8.69 5.26 0.78
C ARG A 132 8.95 5.12 -0.72
N PHE A 133 9.08 3.88 -1.19
CA PHE A 133 9.26 3.61 -2.62
C PHE A 133 8.07 4.13 -3.44
N ALA A 134 6.86 3.81 -3.02
CA ALA A 134 5.65 4.23 -3.73
C ALA A 134 5.48 5.76 -3.71
N MET A 135 5.78 6.40 -2.58
CA MET A 135 5.65 7.85 -2.46
C MET A 135 6.67 8.59 -3.31
N GLN A 136 7.90 8.07 -3.43
CA GLN A 136 8.89 8.64 -4.34
C GLN A 136 8.43 8.59 -5.78
N ALA A 137 7.83 7.46 -6.20
CA ALA A 137 7.27 7.33 -7.55
C ALA A 137 6.10 8.29 -7.76
N PHE A 138 5.25 8.44 -6.75
CA PHE A 138 4.12 9.36 -6.81
C PHE A 138 4.58 10.81 -6.94
N GLU A 139 5.58 11.23 -6.15
CA GLU A 139 6.12 12.58 -6.21
C GLU A 139 6.82 12.85 -7.54
N GLY A 140 7.55 11.87 -8.09
CA GLY A 140 8.17 11.99 -9.40
C GLY A 140 7.14 12.21 -10.51
N ARG A 141 6.00 11.53 -10.41
CA ARG A 141 4.92 11.67 -11.38
C ARG A 141 4.28 13.06 -11.36
N LYS A 142 4.18 13.69 -10.19
CA LYS A 142 3.61 15.04 -10.05
C LYS A 142 4.43 16.11 -10.74
N ARG A 143 5.72 15.87 -10.97
CA ARG A 143 6.63 16.84 -11.59
C ARG A 143 6.61 16.80 -13.10
N ASP A 144 5.98 15.79 -13.67
CA ASP A 144 5.88 15.61 -15.13
C ASP A 144 4.73 16.38 -15.73
#